data_6e1fc945af098bb9d3f19f323f3304c9
#
_entry.id   6e1fc945af098bb9d3f19f323f3304c9
#
_cell.length_a   1.000
_cell.length_b   1.000
_cell.length_c   1.000
_cell.angle_alpha   90.00
_cell.angle_beta   90.00
_cell.angle_gamma   90.00
#
_symmetry.space_group_name_H-M   'P 1'
#
loop_
_entity.id
_entity.type
_entity.pdbx_description
1 polymer ?
#
loop_
_entity_poly.entity_id
_entity_poly.type
_entity_poly.pdbx_seq_one_letter_code
_entity_poly.pdbx_strand_id
1 'polypeptide(L)'
;MLLNEALRSNDTTAEYNANDALTFVYNGARYASTIQGYIEPNLRTLVSETEAIYQEDNGSRNLEIALRNTKAASALFHPIASTTLNIKETVQGARTIYNTIGLVYPILMQFFFVLALNILCGQRRLFGRWSLARNCSFRGAIALVYTFIGAVCASALVFGFQDGWDLSAGQYFLAILVYWLYMHVDFLYTDVVTAFVPIKFVPFFIFSFVIFNVTSLLVPFELSPAFYRIGYAAPAHEAYQILIQIWSGGNHRLHQALPILFAWEVFLTPLAIFGMRRRCHAAAQMAKAG
;
A
#
# COMPACT_ATOMS: atom_id res chain seq x y z
N MET A 1 -14.72 -29.97 22.24
CA MET A 1 -14.54 -31.34 22.81
C MET A 1 -13.53 -31.28 23.94
N LEU A 2 -12.30 -30.88 23.73
CA LEU A 2 -11.20 -30.86 24.73
C LEU A 2 -11.52 -30.06 26.02
N LEU A 3 -12.15 -28.89 25.92
CA LEU A 3 -12.54 -28.11 27.10
C LEU A 3 -13.54 -28.88 28.01
N ASN A 4 -14.55 -29.51 27.41
CA ASN A 4 -15.53 -30.32 28.15
C ASN A 4 -14.92 -31.57 28.77
N GLU A 5 -13.91 -32.16 28.13
CA GLU A 5 -13.12 -33.26 28.69
C GLU A 5 -12.28 -32.79 29.86
N ALA A 6 -11.57 -31.67 29.73
CA ALA A 6 -10.75 -31.10 30.81
C ALA A 6 -11.59 -30.72 32.04
N LEU A 7 -12.84 -30.26 31.83
CA LEU A 7 -13.77 -29.93 32.93
C LEU A 7 -14.40 -31.17 33.57
N ARG A 8 -14.55 -32.30 32.84
CA ARG A 8 -15.26 -33.50 33.33
C ARG A 8 -14.33 -34.62 33.77
N SER A 9 -13.08 -34.66 33.27
CA SER A 9 -12.17 -35.74 33.59
C SER A 9 -11.60 -35.60 35.00
N ASN A 10 -11.70 -36.63 35.80
CA ASN A 10 -10.93 -36.78 37.02
C ASN A 10 -9.46 -37.14 36.73
N ASP A 11 -9.10 -37.22 35.44
CA ASP A 11 -7.78 -37.65 35.01
C ASP A 11 -6.84 -36.43 34.94
N THR A 12 -5.78 -36.49 35.70
CA THR A 12 -4.76 -35.46 35.78
C THR A 12 -3.88 -35.36 34.50
N THR A 13 -4.13 -36.23 33.52
CA THR A 13 -3.34 -36.32 32.28
C THR A 13 -3.91 -35.45 31.13
N ALA A 14 -5.18 -35.05 31.15
CA ALA A 14 -5.76 -34.20 30.13
C ALA A 14 -5.23 -32.76 30.27
N GLU A 15 -4.27 -32.40 29.43
CA GLU A 15 -3.66 -31.08 29.40
C GLU A 15 -4.49 -30.21 28.45
N TYR A 16 -5.34 -29.33 29.00
CA TYR A 16 -6.07 -28.32 28.24
C TYR A 16 -5.26 -27.02 28.23
N ASN A 17 -4.94 -26.52 27.03
CA ASN A 17 -4.33 -25.23 26.84
C ASN A 17 -5.35 -24.27 26.20
N ALA A 18 -5.77 -23.27 26.96
CA ALA A 18 -6.74 -22.27 26.48
C ALA A 18 -6.27 -21.52 25.22
N ASN A 19 -4.95 -21.35 25.05
CA ASN A 19 -4.38 -20.68 23.90
C ASN A 19 -4.58 -21.43 22.58
N ASP A 20 -4.86 -22.74 22.64
CA ASP A 20 -5.13 -23.56 21.45
C ASP A 20 -6.62 -23.54 21.05
N ALA A 21 -7.47 -22.86 21.84
CA ALA A 21 -8.91 -22.77 21.57
C ALA A 21 -9.20 -22.01 20.28
N LEU A 22 -8.49 -20.92 20.03
CA LEU A 22 -8.63 -20.08 18.84
C LEU A 22 -7.25 -19.73 18.29
N THR A 23 -7.08 -19.83 16.97
CA THR A 23 -5.85 -19.41 16.30
C THR A 23 -6.18 -18.40 15.21
N PHE A 24 -5.64 -17.18 15.33
CA PHE A 24 -5.74 -16.17 14.28
C PHE A 24 -4.52 -16.26 13.39
N VAL A 25 -4.75 -16.43 12.08
CA VAL A 25 -3.70 -16.47 11.07
C VAL A 25 -3.78 -15.21 10.22
N TYR A 26 -2.72 -14.43 10.19
CA TYR A 26 -2.66 -13.23 9.36
C TYR A 26 -1.26 -13.00 8.78
N ASN A 27 -1.19 -12.11 7.77
CA ASN A 27 0.06 -11.72 7.13
C ASN A 27 0.40 -10.27 7.51
N GLY A 28 1.30 -10.09 8.47
CA GLY A 28 1.68 -8.78 9.00
C GLY A 28 2.47 -7.90 8.02
N ALA A 29 2.99 -8.46 6.93
CA ALA A 29 3.70 -7.70 5.91
C ALA A 29 2.74 -6.90 5.00
N ARG A 30 1.50 -7.35 4.83
CA ARG A 30 0.49 -6.70 4.00
C ARG A 30 -0.41 -5.82 4.84
N TYR A 31 -0.56 -4.54 4.44
CA TYR A 31 -1.42 -3.58 5.16
C TYR A 31 -1.16 -3.54 6.67
N ALA A 32 0.11 -3.51 7.05
CA ALA A 32 0.54 -3.63 8.43
C ALA A 32 -0.16 -2.64 9.39
N SER A 33 -0.39 -1.40 8.94
CA SER A 33 -1.12 -0.38 9.71
C SER A 33 -2.56 -0.80 10.02
N THR A 34 -3.25 -1.40 9.05
CA THR A 34 -4.64 -1.87 9.22
C THR A 34 -4.70 -3.13 10.08
N ILE A 35 -3.82 -4.10 9.82
CA ILE A 35 -3.82 -5.36 10.55
C ILE A 35 -3.51 -5.14 12.03
N GLN A 36 -2.41 -4.45 12.33
CA GLN A 36 -1.95 -4.26 13.70
C GLN A 36 -2.67 -3.13 14.44
N GLY A 37 -3.20 -2.12 13.69
CA GLY A 37 -3.94 -1.01 14.29
C GLY A 37 -5.42 -1.30 14.54
N TYR A 38 -6.03 -2.18 13.75
CA TYR A 38 -7.48 -2.40 13.82
C TYR A 38 -7.87 -3.87 13.90
N ILE A 39 -7.32 -4.75 13.05
CA ILE A 39 -7.81 -6.13 12.96
C ILE A 39 -7.40 -6.94 14.19
N GLU A 40 -6.12 -6.96 14.51
CA GLU A 40 -5.58 -7.74 15.64
C GLU A 40 -6.18 -7.31 16.99
N PRO A 41 -6.26 -6.00 17.35
CA PRO A 41 -6.89 -5.56 18.57
C PRO A 41 -8.36 -5.97 18.67
N ASN A 42 -9.13 -5.80 17.58
CA ASN A 42 -10.56 -6.17 17.58
C ASN A 42 -10.75 -7.70 17.71
N LEU A 43 -9.89 -8.50 17.13
CA LEU A 43 -9.94 -9.95 17.31
C LEU A 43 -9.63 -10.34 18.76
N ARG A 44 -8.65 -9.71 19.39
CA ARG A 44 -8.34 -9.94 20.82
C ARG A 44 -9.52 -9.52 21.72
N THR A 45 -10.16 -8.40 21.43
CA THR A 45 -11.38 -7.96 22.15
C THR A 45 -12.50 -8.97 21.98
N LEU A 46 -12.74 -9.46 20.77
CA LEU A 46 -13.74 -10.48 20.51
C LEU A 46 -13.50 -11.77 21.32
N VAL A 47 -12.24 -12.19 21.46
CA VAL A 47 -11.90 -13.36 22.28
C VAL A 47 -12.21 -13.10 23.75
N SER A 48 -11.82 -11.94 24.29
CA SER A 48 -12.07 -11.58 25.70
C SER A 48 -13.56 -11.45 26.01
N GLU A 49 -14.35 -10.91 25.10
CA GLU A 49 -15.82 -10.85 25.24
C GLU A 49 -16.44 -12.24 25.17
N THR A 50 -15.95 -13.11 24.27
CA THR A 50 -16.42 -14.50 24.15
C THR A 50 -16.09 -15.28 25.44
N GLU A 51 -14.89 -15.10 25.99
CA GLU A 51 -14.50 -15.68 27.28
C GLU A 51 -15.42 -15.23 28.41
N ALA A 52 -15.71 -13.90 28.50
CA ALA A 52 -16.58 -13.35 29.51
C ALA A 52 -18.01 -13.91 29.44
N ILE A 53 -18.61 -13.99 28.25
CA ILE A 53 -19.94 -14.58 28.03
C ILE A 53 -19.95 -16.06 28.41
N TYR A 54 -18.91 -16.80 28.02
CA TYR A 54 -18.81 -18.21 28.38
C TYR A 54 -18.73 -18.40 29.90
N GLN A 55 -17.98 -17.57 30.60
CA GLN A 55 -17.87 -17.60 32.06
C GLN A 55 -19.20 -17.25 32.74
N GLU A 56 -19.95 -16.26 32.25
CA GLU A 56 -21.25 -15.89 32.76
C GLU A 56 -22.25 -17.04 32.64
N ASP A 57 -22.31 -17.69 31.49
CA ASP A 57 -23.27 -18.76 31.22
C ASP A 57 -22.91 -20.10 31.93
N ASN A 58 -21.64 -20.42 32.07
CA ASN A 58 -21.17 -21.73 32.49
C ASN A 58 -20.43 -21.74 33.83
N GLY A 59 -19.99 -20.57 34.33
CA GLY A 59 -19.17 -20.47 35.55
C GLY A 59 -19.81 -21.10 36.78
N SER A 60 -21.09 -20.86 37.01
CA SER A 60 -21.82 -21.43 38.15
C SER A 60 -22.02 -22.94 38.06
N ARG A 61 -22.21 -23.49 36.86
CA ARG A 61 -22.41 -24.91 36.62
C ARG A 61 -21.15 -25.74 36.84
N ASN A 62 -19.99 -25.17 36.60
CA ASN A 62 -18.72 -25.91 36.60
C ASN A 62 -17.90 -25.62 37.88
N LEU A 63 -18.39 -24.76 38.78
CA LEU A 63 -17.67 -24.36 39.99
C LEU A 63 -17.36 -25.54 40.92
N GLU A 64 -18.30 -26.46 41.11
CA GLU A 64 -18.07 -27.65 41.94
C GLU A 64 -16.98 -28.57 41.36
N ILE A 65 -16.89 -28.67 40.04
CA ILE A 65 -15.89 -29.46 39.35
C ILE A 65 -14.52 -28.78 39.48
N ALA A 66 -14.45 -27.49 39.33
CA ALA A 66 -13.22 -26.71 39.45
C ALA A 66 -12.62 -26.75 40.85
N LEU A 67 -13.45 -26.80 41.89
CA LEU A 67 -12.99 -26.92 43.28
C LEU A 67 -12.32 -28.26 43.62
N ARG A 68 -12.53 -29.30 42.81
CA ARG A 68 -11.95 -30.62 43.01
C ARG A 68 -10.60 -30.83 42.32
N ASN A 69 -10.31 -30.03 41.29
CA ASN A 69 -9.10 -30.21 40.48
C ASN A 69 -8.54 -28.83 40.04
N THR A 70 -7.28 -28.54 40.37
CA THR A 70 -6.61 -27.29 40.03
C THR A 70 -6.49 -27.07 38.53
N LYS A 71 -6.34 -28.11 37.70
CA LYS A 71 -6.32 -28.02 36.24
C LYS A 71 -7.70 -27.68 35.68
N ALA A 72 -8.77 -28.28 36.22
CA ALA A 72 -10.14 -27.94 35.88
C ALA A 72 -10.48 -26.50 36.29
N ALA A 73 -9.96 -26.03 37.43
CA ALA A 73 -10.09 -24.65 37.86
C ALA A 73 -9.42 -23.68 36.85
N SER A 74 -8.20 -23.98 36.41
CA SER A 74 -7.51 -23.16 35.37
C SER A 74 -8.28 -23.14 34.06
N ALA A 75 -8.82 -24.26 33.60
CA ALA A 75 -9.64 -24.34 32.38
C ALA A 75 -10.99 -23.62 32.54
N LEU A 76 -11.54 -23.52 33.76
CA LEU A 76 -12.75 -22.75 34.03
C LEU A 76 -12.52 -21.27 34.05
N PHE A 77 -11.45 -20.82 34.71
CA PHE A 77 -11.13 -19.38 34.82
C PHE A 77 -10.59 -18.77 33.51
N HIS A 78 -9.94 -19.57 32.67
CA HIS A 78 -9.44 -19.18 31.35
C HIS A 78 -9.85 -20.21 30.30
N PRO A 79 -11.16 -20.27 29.96
CA PRO A 79 -11.68 -21.31 29.07
C PRO A 79 -11.33 -21.08 27.61
N ILE A 80 -11.18 -19.84 27.19
CA ILE A 80 -10.96 -19.46 25.81
C ILE A 80 -9.90 -18.37 25.76
N ALA A 81 -8.79 -18.69 25.14
CA ALA A 81 -7.75 -17.72 24.77
C ALA A 81 -7.40 -17.88 23.30
N SER A 82 -6.51 -17.07 22.80
CA SER A 82 -6.11 -17.14 21.39
C SER A 82 -4.61 -17.11 21.22
N THR A 83 -4.13 -17.86 20.24
CA THR A 83 -2.78 -17.76 19.69
C THR A 83 -2.83 -17.02 18.38
N THR A 84 -1.87 -16.14 18.15
CA THR A 84 -1.73 -15.41 16.89
C THR A 84 -0.58 -16.01 16.09
N LEU A 85 -0.85 -16.39 14.83
CA LEU A 85 0.15 -16.85 13.89
C LEU A 85 0.33 -15.78 12.80
N ASN A 86 1.39 -15.01 12.90
CA ASN A 86 1.78 -14.08 11.85
C ASN A 86 2.65 -14.81 10.82
N ILE A 87 2.14 -15.02 9.59
CA ILE A 87 2.84 -15.78 8.55
C ILE A 87 4.11 -15.05 8.08
N LYS A 88 4.07 -13.72 8.06
CA LYS A 88 5.20 -12.86 7.71
C LYS A 88 5.28 -11.73 8.72
N GLU A 89 6.06 -11.96 9.74
CA GLU A 89 6.34 -10.94 10.74
C GLU A 89 7.27 -9.89 10.13
N THR A 90 6.87 -8.63 10.24
CA THR A 90 7.69 -7.49 9.84
C THR A 90 7.73 -6.51 10.99
N VAL A 91 8.92 -6.21 11.46
CA VAL A 91 9.15 -5.15 12.45
C VAL A 91 9.25 -3.83 11.68
N GLN A 92 8.13 -3.10 11.61
CA GLN A 92 8.07 -1.82 10.90
C GLN A 92 7.83 -0.69 11.91
N GLY A 93 8.85 0.10 12.22
CA GLY A 93 8.71 1.25 13.11
C GLY A 93 7.73 2.30 12.56
N ALA A 94 7.96 2.80 11.36
CA ALA A 94 7.17 3.85 10.72
C ALA A 94 6.27 3.31 9.59
N ARG A 95 5.32 2.45 9.92
CA ARG A 95 4.46 1.71 8.96
C ARG A 95 3.78 2.57 7.90
N THR A 96 3.34 3.77 8.28
CA THR A 96 2.68 4.70 7.37
C THR A 96 3.60 5.20 6.25
N ILE A 97 4.93 5.23 6.47
CA ILE A 97 5.90 5.62 5.43
C ILE A 97 5.95 4.57 4.33
N TYR A 98 5.84 3.28 4.67
CA TYR A 98 6.00 2.20 3.70
C TYR A 98 4.79 2.02 2.78
N ASN A 99 3.58 2.31 3.23
CA ASN A 99 2.38 2.13 2.41
C ASN A 99 1.82 3.45 1.88
N THR A 100 1.51 4.41 2.73
CA THR A 100 0.77 5.60 2.33
C THR A 100 1.68 6.74 1.91
N ILE A 101 2.54 7.23 2.81
CA ILE A 101 3.39 8.39 2.54
C ILE A 101 4.35 8.09 1.39
N GLY A 102 5.03 6.94 1.41
CA GLY A 102 6.02 6.54 0.41
C GLY A 102 5.49 6.45 -1.02
N LEU A 103 4.16 6.30 -1.20
CA LEU A 103 3.54 6.21 -2.52
C LEU A 103 2.67 7.42 -2.88
N VAL A 104 2.38 8.30 -1.94
CA VAL A 104 1.59 9.53 -2.19
C VAL A 104 2.48 10.71 -2.54
N TYR A 105 3.56 10.93 -1.80
CA TYR A 105 4.44 12.05 -2.10
C TYR A 105 5.06 12.01 -3.52
N PRO A 106 5.36 10.83 -4.13
CA PRO A 106 5.80 10.79 -5.51
C PRO A 106 4.84 11.47 -6.48
N ILE A 107 3.53 11.28 -6.32
CA ILE A 107 2.51 11.91 -7.15
C ILE A 107 2.62 13.45 -7.04
N LEU A 108 2.74 13.96 -5.82
CA LEU A 108 2.87 15.39 -5.58
C LEU A 108 4.19 15.94 -6.12
N MET A 109 5.30 15.21 -5.98
CA MET A 109 6.58 15.60 -6.57
C MET A 109 6.46 15.75 -8.10
N GLN A 110 5.83 14.79 -8.79
CA GLN A 110 5.64 14.87 -10.23
C GLN A 110 4.73 16.02 -10.60
N PHE A 111 3.69 16.29 -9.84
CA PHE A 111 2.79 17.42 -10.09
C PHE A 111 3.53 18.76 -10.06
N PHE A 112 4.25 19.06 -9.00
CA PHE A 112 4.99 20.32 -8.88
C PHE A 112 6.09 20.43 -9.94
N PHE A 113 6.80 19.34 -10.21
CA PHE A 113 7.85 19.32 -11.22
C PHE A 113 7.31 19.57 -12.63
N VAL A 114 6.22 18.91 -13.03
CA VAL A 114 5.60 19.10 -14.34
C VAL A 114 5.06 20.51 -14.49
N LEU A 115 4.49 21.12 -13.45
CA LEU A 115 4.07 22.53 -13.48
C LEU A 115 5.25 23.45 -13.71
N ALA A 116 6.33 23.29 -12.92
CA ALA A 116 7.55 24.09 -13.07
C ALA A 116 8.16 23.94 -14.48
N LEU A 117 8.23 22.69 -14.97
CA LEU A 117 8.74 22.40 -16.31
C LEU A 117 7.89 23.05 -17.40
N ASN A 118 6.55 23.03 -17.27
CA ASN A 118 5.65 23.70 -18.22
C ASN A 118 5.83 25.21 -18.22
N ILE A 119 5.99 25.83 -17.05
CA ILE A 119 6.25 27.27 -16.91
C ILE A 119 7.58 27.64 -17.59
N LEU A 120 8.65 26.92 -17.29
CA LEU A 120 9.98 27.16 -17.87
C LEU A 120 9.98 26.99 -19.40
N CYS A 121 9.37 25.90 -19.90
CA CYS A 121 9.26 25.66 -21.34
C CYS A 121 8.43 26.75 -22.04
N GLY A 122 7.37 27.24 -21.39
CA GLY A 122 6.54 28.34 -21.88
C GLY A 122 7.30 29.67 -21.94
N GLN A 123 7.97 30.05 -20.84
CA GLN A 123 8.78 31.28 -20.76
C GLN A 123 9.90 31.29 -21.81
N ARG A 124 10.53 30.18 -22.06
CA ARG A 124 11.59 30.04 -23.08
C ARG A 124 11.03 29.83 -24.49
N ARG A 125 9.71 29.81 -24.67
CA ARG A 125 8.99 29.56 -25.94
C ARG A 125 9.45 28.29 -26.65
N LEU A 126 9.84 27.23 -25.91
CA LEU A 126 10.40 26.00 -26.47
C LEU A 126 9.39 25.27 -27.35
N PHE A 127 8.12 25.25 -26.97
CA PHE A 127 7.05 24.62 -27.74
C PHE A 127 6.85 25.19 -29.14
N GLY A 128 7.14 26.49 -29.32
CA GLY A 128 7.05 27.17 -30.63
C GLY A 128 8.37 27.17 -31.42
N ARG A 129 9.51 26.98 -30.74
CA ARG A 129 10.85 27.09 -31.36
C ARG A 129 11.44 25.75 -31.79
N TRP A 130 11.11 24.68 -31.09
CA TRP A 130 11.66 23.36 -31.31
C TRP A 130 10.69 22.46 -32.08
N SER A 131 11.25 21.53 -32.84
CA SER A 131 10.46 20.48 -33.49
C SER A 131 9.77 19.60 -32.44
N LEU A 132 8.69 18.94 -32.81
CA LEU A 132 7.96 17.99 -31.96
C LEU A 132 8.91 16.91 -31.40
N ALA A 133 9.75 16.33 -32.26
CA ALA A 133 10.69 15.30 -31.84
C ALA A 133 11.65 15.80 -30.75
N ARG A 134 12.23 17.00 -30.94
CA ARG A 134 13.13 17.61 -29.94
C ARG A 134 12.42 17.90 -28.61
N ASN A 135 11.19 18.41 -28.65
CA ASN A 135 10.40 18.63 -27.46
C ASN A 135 10.09 17.30 -26.71
N CYS A 136 9.70 16.27 -27.46
CA CYS A 136 9.43 14.94 -26.86
C CYS A 136 10.71 14.31 -26.28
N SER A 137 11.84 14.33 -27.02
CA SER A 137 13.10 13.77 -26.53
C SER A 137 13.62 14.51 -25.29
N PHE A 138 13.59 15.83 -25.29
CA PHE A 138 13.99 16.65 -24.13
C PHE A 138 13.12 16.33 -22.92
N ARG A 139 11.79 16.29 -23.10
CA ARG A 139 10.86 16.04 -22.01
C ARG A 139 10.99 14.61 -21.48
N GLY A 140 11.14 13.63 -22.37
CA GLY A 140 11.38 12.24 -21.98
C GLY A 140 12.69 12.06 -21.21
N ALA A 141 13.78 12.68 -21.68
CA ALA A 141 15.07 12.63 -20.99
C ALA A 141 15.00 13.24 -19.59
N ILE A 142 14.38 14.41 -19.45
CA ILE A 142 14.18 15.05 -18.15
C ILE A 142 13.27 14.21 -17.25
N ALA A 143 12.19 13.64 -17.80
CA ALA A 143 11.29 12.76 -17.05
C ALA A 143 12.06 11.58 -16.47
N LEU A 144 12.82 10.86 -17.31
CA LEU A 144 13.59 9.69 -16.87
C LEU A 144 14.61 10.04 -15.78
N VAL A 145 15.38 11.12 -15.96
CA VAL A 145 16.39 11.53 -14.98
C VAL A 145 15.74 11.99 -13.66
N TYR A 146 14.72 12.84 -13.73
CA TYR A 146 14.07 13.36 -12.54
C TYR A 146 13.36 12.26 -11.73
N THR A 147 12.63 11.39 -12.41
CA THR A 147 11.95 10.27 -11.76
C THR A 147 12.93 9.25 -11.19
N PHE A 148 14.10 9.04 -11.83
CA PHE A 148 15.16 8.21 -11.29
C PHE A 148 15.74 8.78 -9.99
N ILE A 149 16.07 10.09 -9.98
CA ILE A 149 16.57 10.77 -8.78
C ILE A 149 15.51 10.68 -7.66
N GLY A 150 14.24 10.94 -7.99
CA GLY A 150 13.13 10.81 -7.06
C GLY A 150 13.00 9.38 -6.50
N ALA A 151 13.17 8.37 -7.33
CA ALA A 151 13.11 6.96 -6.91
C ALA A 151 14.26 6.59 -5.95
N VAL A 152 15.47 7.11 -6.22
CA VAL A 152 16.60 6.93 -5.28
C VAL A 152 16.29 7.60 -3.93
N CYS A 153 15.77 8.82 -3.93
CA CYS A 153 15.38 9.52 -2.70
C CYS A 153 14.24 8.78 -1.97
N ALA A 154 13.23 8.28 -2.69
CA ALA A 154 12.13 7.52 -2.13
C ALA A 154 12.61 6.23 -1.45
N SER A 155 13.43 5.48 -2.16
CA SER A 155 14.02 4.25 -1.61
C SER A 155 14.92 4.56 -0.42
N ALA A 156 15.74 5.61 -0.48
CA ALA A 156 16.59 6.04 0.63
C ALA A 156 15.76 6.42 1.87
N LEU A 157 14.62 7.09 1.70
CA LEU A 157 13.70 7.39 2.79
C LEU A 157 13.19 6.13 3.47
N VAL A 158 12.72 5.15 2.68
CA VAL A 158 12.24 3.86 3.21
C VAL A 158 13.35 3.14 3.97
N PHE A 159 14.54 3.07 3.40
CA PHE A 159 15.68 2.41 4.03
C PHE A 159 16.25 3.17 5.25
N GLY A 160 16.17 4.49 5.24
CA GLY A 160 16.60 5.33 6.37
C GLY A 160 15.70 5.18 7.60
N PHE A 161 14.44 4.83 7.41
CA PHE A 161 13.45 4.61 8.48
C PHE A 161 13.15 3.11 8.71
N GLN A 162 13.93 2.21 8.12
CA GLN A 162 13.82 0.78 8.43
C GLN A 162 14.21 0.56 9.90
N ASP A 163 13.29 0.08 10.71
CA ASP A 163 13.53 -0.26 12.10
C ASP A 163 13.41 -1.80 12.25
N GLY A 164 14.54 -2.46 12.49
CA GLY A 164 14.59 -3.91 12.63
C GLY A 164 14.35 -4.72 11.33
N TRP A 165 14.46 -4.09 10.17
CA TRP A 165 14.31 -4.73 8.88
C TRP A 165 15.67 -4.94 8.21
N ASP A 166 16.13 -6.18 8.14
CA ASP A 166 17.37 -6.53 7.45
C ASP A 166 17.11 -6.61 5.93
N LEU A 167 17.19 -5.47 5.25
CA LEU A 167 17.05 -5.40 3.80
C LEU A 167 18.42 -5.46 3.12
N SER A 168 18.56 -6.36 2.16
CA SER A 168 19.76 -6.50 1.36
C SER A 168 19.95 -5.36 0.35
N ALA A 169 21.18 -5.11 -0.08
CA ALA A 169 21.47 -4.15 -1.14
C ALA A 169 20.73 -4.48 -2.46
N GLY A 170 20.49 -5.76 -2.75
CA GLY A 170 19.69 -6.17 -3.91
C GLY A 170 18.23 -5.74 -3.82
N GLN A 171 17.61 -5.87 -2.64
CA GLN A 171 16.24 -5.41 -2.41
C GLN A 171 16.13 -3.87 -2.51
N TYR A 172 17.15 -3.15 -2.03
CA TYR A 172 17.24 -1.71 -2.22
C TYR A 172 17.23 -1.32 -3.70
N PHE A 173 18.09 -1.96 -4.50
CA PHE A 173 18.16 -1.69 -5.92
C PHE A 173 16.84 -2.01 -6.66
N LEU A 174 16.21 -3.14 -6.33
CA LEU A 174 14.89 -3.50 -6.87
C LEU A 174 13.82 -2.48 -6.47
N ALA A 175 13.83 -1.99 -5.24
CA ALA A 175 12.90 -0.94 -4.79
C ALA A 175 13.07 0.35 -5.60
N ILE A 176 14.32 0.77 -5.90
CA ILE A 176 14.58 1.92 -6.78
C ILE A 176 13.93 1.72 -8.16
N LEU A 177 14.05 0.54 -8.77
CA LEU A 177 13.46 0.28 -10.08
C LEU A 177 11.92 0.35 -10.06
N VAL A 178 11.28 -0.16 -9.00
CA VAL A 178 9.83 -0.08 -8.83
C VAL A 178 9.37 1.37 -8.64
N TYR A 179 10.04 2.12 -7.75
CA TYR A 179 9.74 3.54 -7.56
C TYR A 179 9.97 4.33 -8.83
N TRP A 180 11.00 4.01 -9.60
CA TRP A 180 11.30 4.69 -10.86
C TRP A 180 10.18 4.50 -11.89
N LEU A 181 9.73 3.26 -12.09
CA LEU A 181 8.61 2.97 -12.98
C LEU A 181 7.33 3.67 -12.49
N TYR A 182 7.02 3.56 -11.20
CA TYR A 182 5.84 4.20 -10.61
C TYR A 182 5.87 5.72 -10.77
N MET A 183 6.97 6.38 -10.42
CA MET A 183 7.13 7.82 -10.58
C MET A 183 7.08 8.26 -12.03
N HIS A 184 7.55 7.43 -12.97
CA HIS A 184 7.47 7.76 -14.39
C HIS A 184 6.01 7.69 -14.88
N VAL A 185 5.23 6.71 -14.42
CA VAL A 185 3.78 6.67 -14.65
C VAL A 185 3.08 7.93 -14.10
N ASP A 186 3.42 8.34 -12.88
CA ASP A 186 2.86 9.55 -12.26
C ASP A 186 3.24 10.83 -13.04
N PHE A 187 4.48 10.89 -13.52
CA PHE A 187 4.93 11.98 -14.40
C PHE A 187 4.11 12.03 -15.68
N LEU A 188 3.96 10.90 -16.37
CA LEU A 188 3.19 10.82 -17.62
C LEU A 188 1.72 11.17 -17.40
N TYR A 189 1.09 10.68 -16.32
CA TYR A 189 -0.27 11.04 -15.96
C TYR A 189 -0.41 12.56 -15.80
N THR A 190 0.45 13.16 -15.01
CA THR A 190 0.44 14.61 -14.76
C THR A 190 0.71 15.41 -16.04
N ASP A 191 1.63 14.93 -16.88
CA ASP A 191 1.93 15.54 -18.16
C ASP A 191 0.72 15.53 -19.11
N VAL A 192 0.02 14.39 -19.18
CA VAL A 192 -1.21 14.25 -19.95
C VAL A 192 -2.29 15.20 -19.42
N VAL A 193 -2.54 15.19 -18.10
CA VAL A 193 -3.54 16.07 -17.49
C VAL A 193 -3.24 17.54 -17.83
N THR A 194 -2.00 18.00 -17.66
CA THR A 194 -1.63 19.39 -17.93
C THR A 194 -1.62 19.76 -19.43
N ALA A 195 -1.65 18.76 -20.33
CA ALA A 195 -1.77 19.01 -21.77
C ALA A 195 -3.24 19.17 -22.24
N PHE A 196 -4.18 18.46 -21.59
CA PHE A 196 -5.56 18.41 -22.05
C PHE A 196 -6.52 19.24 -21.20
N VAL A 197 -6.22 19.39 -19.91
CA VAL A 197 -7.06 20.09 -18.95
C VAL A 197 -6.61 21.55 -18.81
N PRO A 198 -7.53 22.54 -18.83
CA PRO A 198 -7.19 23.92 -18.50
C PRO A 198 -6.54 24.02 -17.12
N ILE A 199 -5.50 24.88 -17.01
CA ILE A 199 -4.64 24.97 -15.81
C ILE A 199 -5.44 25.13 -14.50
N LYS A 200 -6.56 25.86 -14.53
CA LYS A 200 -7.43 26.10 -13.38
C LYS A 200 -8.10 24.82 -12.82
N PHE A 201 -8.24 23.78 -13.64
CA PHE A 201 -8.85 22.50 -13.23
C PHE A 201 -7.82 21.40 -12.96
N VAL A 202 -6.57 21.59 -13.32
CA VAL A 202 -5.50 20.58 -13.09
C VAL A 202 -5.43 20.11 -11.64
N PRO A 203 -5.48 21.00 -10.62
CA PRO A 203 -5.42 20.55 -9.22
C PRO A 203 -6.53 19.56 -8.85
N PHE A 204 -7.74 19.70 -9.38
CA PHE A 204 -8.84 18.78 -9.10
C PHE A 204 -8.59 17.39 -9.65
N PHE A 205 -8.04 17.28 -10.86
CA PHE A 205 -7.68 16.00 -11.47
C PHE A 205 -6.55 15.31 -10.71
N ILE A 206 -5.53 16.06 -10.30
CA ILE A 206 -4.44 15.52 -9.50
C ILE A 206 -4.93 15.08 -8.12
N PHE A 207 -5.77 15.89 -7.47
CA PHE A 207 -6.35 15.53 -6.19
C PHE A 207 -7.21 14.26 -6.27
N SER A 208 -8.05 14.13 -7.31
CA SER A 208 -8.83 12.90 -7.55
C SER A 208 -7.94 11.70 -7.78
N PHE A 209 -6.82 11.87 -8.50
CA PHE A 209 -5.85 10.80 -8.71
C PHE A 209 -5.14 10.40 -7.40
N VAL A 210 -4.78 11.37 -6.56
CA VAL A 210 -4.23 11.11 -5.22
C VAL A 210 -5.23 10.31 -4.38
N ILE A 211 -6.51 10.74 -4.32
CA ILE A 211 -7.54 10.02 -3.56
C ILE A 211 -7.69 8.59 -4.08
N PHE A 212 -7.76 8.39 -5.39
CA PHE A 212 -7.87 7.07 -6.00
C PHE A 212 -6.70 6.15 -5.61
N ASN A 213 -5.48 6.67 -5.61
CA ASN A 213 -4.30 5.92 -5.21
C ASN A 213 -4.26 5.66 -3.70
N VAL A 214 -4.54 6.67 -2.88
CA VAL A 214 -4.53 6.54 -1.40
C VAL A 214 -5.54 5.51 -0.91
N THR A 215 -6.77 5.56 -1.41
CA THR A 215 -7.83 4.63 -1.00
C THR A 215 -7.46 3.17 -1.29
N SER A 216 -6.65 2.93 -2.32
CA SER A 216 -6.18 1.59 -2.68
C SER A 216 -5.09 1.04 -1.73
N LEU A 217 -4.49 1.90 -0.90
CA LEU A 217 -3.37 1.56 -0.02
C LEU A 217 -3.78 1.39 1.45
N LEU A 218 -4.95 1.89 1.84
CA LEU A 218 -5.35 1.95 3.25
C LEU A 218 -5.88 0.62 3.77
N VAL A 219 -6.77 -0.02 3.03
CA VAL A 219 -7.48 -1.22 3.47
C VAL A 219 -7.44 -2.29 2.38
N PRO A 220 -7.27 -3.57 2.75
CA PRO A 220 -7.41 -4.68 1.80
C PRO A 220 -8.79 -4.66 1.13
N PHE A 221 -8.84 -4.88 -0.20
CA PHE A 221 -10.11 -4.89 -0.93
C PHE A 221 -11.02 -6.05 -0.55
N GLU A 222 -10.45 -7.10 0.03
CA GLU A 222 -11.19 -8.23 0.59
C GLU A 222 -12.09 -7.83 1.77
N LEU A 223 -11.71 -6.76 2.49
CA LEU A 223 -12.44 -6.20 3.63
C LEU A 223 -13.26 -4.97 3.25
N SER A 224 -13.26 -4.58 1.97
CA SER A 224 -13.91 -3.38 1.47
C SER A 224 -15.13 -3.71 0.61
N PRO A 225 -16.15 -2.84 0.51
CA PRO A 225 -17.24 -2.99 -0.45
C PRO A 225 -16.74 -3.16 -1.89
N ALA A 226 -17.49 -3.90 -2.71
CA ALA A 226 -17.09 -4.29 -4.08
C ALA A 226 -16.69 -3.10 -4.98
N PHE A 227 -17.25 -1.92 -4.74
CA PHE A 227 -16.90 -0.68 -5.46
C PHE A 227 -15.41 -0.35 -5.39
N TYR A 228 -14.78 -0.55 -4.24
CA TYR A 228 -13.37 -0.22 -4.05
C TYR A 228 -12.40 -1.12 -4.82
N ARG A 229 -12.88 -2.23 -5.39
CA ARG A 229 -12.07 -3.11 -6.25
C ARG A 229 -11.55 -2.43 -7.52
N ILE A 230 -12.13 -1.29 -7.90
CA ILE A 230 -11.56 -0.43 -8.96
C ILE A 230 -10.12 -0.02 -8.64
N GLY A 231 -9.75 0.01 -7.36
CA GLY A 231 -8.40 0.30 -6.88
C GLY A 231 -7.34 -0.72 -7.30
N TYR A 232 -7.72 -1.93 -7.75
CA TYR A 232 -6.77 -2.86 -8.40
C TYR A 232 -6.16 -2.29 -9.68
N ALA A 233 -6.77 -1.28 -10.29
CA ALA A 233 -6.18 -0.57 -11.42
C ALA A 233 -5.27 0.59 -10.98
N ALA A 234 -5.22 0.93 -9.70
CA ALA A 234 -4.45 2.07 -9.21
C ALA A 234 -2.94 1.78 -9.26
N PRO A 235 -2.11 2.63 -9.89
CA PRO A 235 -0.68 2.39 -10.01
C PRO A 235 0.03 2.33 -8.66
N ALA A 236 -0.39 3.10 -7.64
CA ALA A 236 0.17 3.02 -6.30
C ALA A 236 -0.10 1.66 -5.64
N HIS A 237 -1.32 1.09 -5.85
CA HIS A 237 -1.63 -0.25 -5.33
C HIS A 237 -0.67 -1.29 -5.87
N GLU A 238 -0.44 -1.29 -7.17
CA GLU A 238 0.43 -2.27 -7.81
C GLU A 238 1.90 -2.08 -7.43
N ALA A 239 2.37 -0.83 -7.38
CA ALA A 239 3.69 -0.53 -6.86
C ALA A 239 3.88 -1.03 -5.41
N TYR A 240 2.88 -0.82 -4.54
CA TYR A 240 2.87 -1.33 -3.17
C TYR A 240 2.94 -2.86 -3.11
N GLN A 241 2.16 -3.56 -3.94
CA GLN A 241 2.18 -5.03 -3.97
C GLN A 241 3.57 -5.58 -4.35
N ILE A 242 4.26 -4.92 -5.31
CA ILE A 242 5.61 -5.31 -5.71
C ILE A 242 6.62 -5.00 -4.59
N LEU A 243 6.52 -3.82 -3.97
CA LEU A 243 7.40 -3.41 -2.88
C LEU A 243 7.29 -4.35 -1.67
N ILE A 244 6.07 -4.76 -1.27
CA ILE A 244 5.86 -5.76 -0.21
C ILE A 244 6.57 -7.08 -0.56
N GLN A 245 6.47 -7.54 -1.82
CA GLN A 245 7.16 -8.75 -2.24
C GLN A 245 8.68 -8.61 -2.12
N ILE A 246 9.22 -7.46 -2.52
CA ILE A 246 10.67 -7.19 -2.43
C ILE A 246 11.11 -7.15 -0.96
N TRP A 247 10.37 -6.46 -0.10
CA TRP A 247 10.78 -6.21 1.28
C TRP A 247 10.59 -7.42 2.19
N SER A 248 9.51 -8.17 2.03
CA SER A 248 9.12 -9.22 2.98
C SER A 248 8.93 -10.60 2.36
N GLY A 249 8.85 -10.73 1.04
CA GLY A 249 8.42 -11.96 0.38
C GLY A 249 6.98 -12.37 0.73
N GLY A 250 6.18 -11.44 1.26
CA GLY A 250 4.82 -11.70 1.76
C GLY A 250 3.70 -11.58 0.73
N ASN A 251 4.04 -11.34 -0.55
CA ASN A 251 3.05 -11.16 -1.61
C ASN A 251 3.48 -11.84 -2.93
N HIS A 252 2.66 -12.72 -3.47
CA HIS A 252 2.96 -13.47 -4.71
C HIS A 252 2.24 -12.91 -5.95
N ARG A 253 1.84 -11.62 -5.96
CA ARG A 253 1.07 -11.02 -7.05
C ARG A 253 1.91 -10.28 -8.09
N LEU A 254 3.22 -10.51 -8.17
CA LEU A 254 4.11 -9.87 -9.17
C LEU A 254 3.62 -10.02 -10.61
N HIS A 255 3.09 -11.20 -10.95
CA HIS A 255 2.58 -11.52 -12.28
C HIS A 255 1.34 -10.69 -12.67
N GLN A 256 0.66 -10.06 -11.72
CA GLN A 256 -0.47 -9.14 -11.95
C GLN A 256 -0.02 -7.68 -11.85
N ALA A 257 0.71 -7.34 -10.81
CA ALA A 257 1.09 -5.97 -10.49
C ALA A 257 2.01 -5.35 -11.54
N LEU A 258 3.02 -6.09 -11.99
CA LEU A 258 3.98 -5.58 -12.96
C LEU A 258 3.34 -5.26 -14.33
N PRO A 259 2.53 -6.16 -14.93
CA PRO A 259 1.82 -5.85 -16.17
C PRO A 259 0.88 -4.66 -16.09
N ILE A 260 0.22 -4.42 -14.95
CA ILE A 260 -0.68 -3.27 -14.77
C ILE A 260 0.12 -1.96 -14.77
N LEU A 261 1.27 -1.90 -14.06
CA LEU A 261 2.14 -0.72 -14.12
C LEU A 261 2.67 -0.46 -15.54
N PHE A 262 3.10 -1.50 -16.25
CA PHE A 262 3.52 -1.34 -17.64
C PHE A 262 2.35 -0.97 -18.57
N ALA A 263 1.14 -1.43 -18.31
CA ALA A 263 -0.04 -1.02 -19.06
C ALA A 263 -0.30 0.49 -18.92
N TRP A 264 -0.15 1.06 -17.72
CA TRP A 264 -0.19 2.50 -17.51
C TRP A 264 0.87 3.24 -18.31
N GLU A 265 2.11 2.75 -18.31
CA GLU A 265 3.23 3.32 -19.05
C GLU A 265 2.96 3.33 -20.56
N VAL A 266 2.55 2.17 -21.10
CA VAL A 266 2.25 1.99 -22.53
C VAL A 266 1.04 2.84 -22.96
N PHE A 267 0.03 3.00 -22.12
CA PHE A 267 -1.14 3.82 -22.41
C PHE A 267 -0.85 5.32 -22.34
N LEU A 268 -0.13 5.77 -21.32
CA LEU A 268 0.11 7.20 -21.11
C LEU A 268 1.17 7.78 -22.05
N THR A 269 2.16 6.99 -22.48
CA THR A 269 3.23 7.47 -23.37
C THR A 269 2.72 8.07 -24.69
N PRO A 270 1.87 7.39 -25.48
CA PRO A 270 1.32 7.99 -26.70
C PRO A 270 0.42 9.19 -26.41
N LEU A 271 -0.32 9.20 -25.30
CA LEU A 271 -1.12 10.35 -24.88
C LEU A 271 -0.25 11.56 -24.53
N ALA A 272 0.90 11.37 -23.90
CA ALA A 272 1.86 12.42 -23.60
C ALA A 272 2.48 12.99 -24.90
N ILE A 273 2.81 12.14 -25.87
CA ILE A 273 3.29 12.58 -27.21
C ILE A 273 2.21 13.39 -27.91
N PHE A 274 0.96 12.94 -27.88
CA PHE A 274 -0.14 13.68 -28.47
C PHE A 274 -0.39 15.02 -27.74
N GLY A 275 -0.28 15.03 -26.40
CA GLY A 275 -0.31 16.23 -25.58
C GLY A 275 0.78 17.23 -25.95
N MET A 276 2.01 16.74 -26.21
CA MET A 276 3.12 17.58 -26.69
C MET A 276 2.81 18.18 -28.06
N ARG A 277 2.28 17.38 -29.00
CA ARG A 277 1.84 17.91 -30.32
C ARG A 277 0.82 19.04 -30.17
N ARG A 278 -0.15 18.88 -29.27
CA ARG A 278 -1.16 19.91 -28.98
C ARG A 278 -0.50 21.21 -28.46
N ARG A 279 0.45 21.13 -27.51
CA ARG A 279 1.19 22.28 -27.00
C ARG A 279 1.98 22.99 -28.09
N CYS A 280 2.70 22.24 -28.93
CA CYS A 280 3.45 22.81 -30.06
C CYS A 280 2.52 23.53 -31.06
N HIS A 281 1.38 22.91 -31.37
CA HIS A 281 0.40 23.49 -32.30
C HIS A 281 -0.21 24.78 -31.74
N ALA A 282 -0.62 24.79 -30.47
CA ALA A 282 -1.14 25.97 -29.80
C ALA A 282 -0.09 27.12 -29.77
N ALA A 283 1.17 26.82 -29.48
CA ALA A 283 2.24 27.77 -29.48
C ALA A 283 2.50 28.39 -30.90
N ALA A 284 2.40 27.55 -31.94
CA ALA A 284 2.55 28.00 -33.31
C ALA A 284 1.38 28.90 -33.77
N GLN A 285 0.16 28.62 -33.30
CA GLN A 285 -1.00 29.48 -33.56
C GLN A 285 -0.85 30.87 -32.89
N MET A 286 -0.44 30.90 -31.63
CA MET A 286 -0.19 32.19 -30.92
C MET A 286 0.90 33.02 -31.59
N ALA A 287 1.95 32.37 -32.11
CA ALA A 287 3.02 33.08 -32.84
C ALA A 287 2.59 33.64 -34.19
N LYS A 288 1.48 33.18 -34.79
CA LYS A 288 0.90 33.71 -36.04
C LYS A 288 -0.11 34.83 -35.79
N ALA A 289 -0.67 34.89 -34.59
CA ALA A 289 -1.70 35.86 -34.21
C ALA A 289 -1.14 37.14 -33.56
N GLY A 290 0.13 37.16 -33.14
CA GLY A 290 0.85 38.32 -32.61
C GLY A 290 2.00 38.72 -33.51
#